data_068f95988205813fcce6a0fea5452c96
#
_entry.id   068f95988205813fcce6a0fea5452c96
#
_cell.length_a   1.000
_cell.length_b   1.000
_cell.length_c   1.000
_cell.angle_alpha   90.00
_cell.angle_beta   90.00
_cell.angle_gamma   90.00
#
_symmetry.space_group_name_H-M   'P 1'
#
loop_
_entity.id
_entity.type
_entity.pdbx_description
1 polymer ?
#
loop_
_entity_poly.entity_id
_entity_poly.type
_entity_poly.pdbx_seq_one_letter_code
_entity_poly.pdbx_strand_id
1 'polypeptide(L)'
;MSEKWIKTNVVDVENGVLNQNWWVQIQDEKIGYVGPDAPEETAETEDRTGFYMMPGIIDCHVHILMDMDGSDPIASMVNVGTEELVFRAMENLKRLLYQGITCFRDMGGHNFTDIKIRDAVNSGRIEGPEMKASGHMISMTGGHAWIAARECDGVDEVVKAVREQVKNGADIIKIMATGGYHTPGCAPGSEQFSREEILAMVTEAHRLNKKVTAHAQGVQAIRYCVDAGIDCIEHGDFLVDAPEVIDQIVEKGIFVVPTICTRIKVLENAIKSGAPQSKIDRMRLGERHIDSFRLMMEKGVKLANGTDTGIQNDSLYEMELMERYGMKTAEVLKTATINSAKCLGIDEQYGSIETGKYADLILMKENPLEHATAARKVEEVYKKGRRVKGGQK
;
A
#
# COMPACT_ATOMS: atom_id res chain seq x y z
N MET A 1 -10.69 17.81 26.02
CA MET A 1 -10.25 16.42 25.76
C MET A 1 -11.51 15.61 25.56
N SER A 2 -11.70 15.02 24.40
CA SER A 2 -12.80 14.07 24.16
C SER A 2 -12.33 12.69 24.62
N GLU A 3 -13.10 12.05 25.48
CA GLU A 3 -12.85 10.71 25.97
C GLU A 3 -14.06 9.85 25.67
N LYS A 4 -13.83 8.66 25.13
CA LYS A 4 -14.88 7.72 24.77
C LYS A 4 -14.41 6.30 24.94
N TRP A 5 -15.26 5.45 25.49
CA TRP A 5 -15.00 4.03 25.68
C TRP A 5 -15.92 3.18 24.79
N ILE A 6 -15.35 2.23 24.10
CA ILE A 6 -16.08 1.34 23.20
C ILE A 6 -15.89 -0.10 23.69
N LYS A 7 -16.99 -0.79 24.00
CA LYS A 7 -17.00 -2.22 24.32
C LYS A 7 -17.21 -3.01 23.05
N THR A 8 -16.25 -3.92 22.71
CA THR A 8 -16.31 -4.66 21.46
C THR A 8 -15.42 -5.92 21.51
N ASN A 9 -15.45 -6.75 20.47
CA ASN A 9 -14.47 -7.81 20.29
C ASN A 9 -13.24 -7.23 19.58
N VAL A 10 -12.09 -7.24 20.24
CA VAL A 10 -10.85 -6.63 19.72
C VAL A 10 -9.97 -7.70 19.07
N VAL A 11 -9.65 -7.49 17.81
CA VAL A 11 -8.75 -8.35 17.04
C VAL A 11 -7.30 -7.93 17.27
N ASP A 12 -6.54 -8.79 17.92
CA ASP A 12 -5.08 -8.68 17.97
C ASP A 12 -4.52 -9.25 16.67
N VAL A 13 -4.23 -8.35 15.73
CA VAL A 13 -3.75 -8.71 14.39
C VAL A 13 -2.31 -9.24 14.40
N GLU A 14 -1.52 -8.91 15.42
CA GLU A 14 -0.13 -9.37 15.52
C GLU A 14 -0.04 -10.84 15.93
N ASN A 15 -0.92 -11.25 16.85
CA ASN A 15 -0.96 -12.62 17.37
C ASN A 15 -2.08 -13.49 16.78
N GLY A 16 -2.97 -12.90 15.97
CA GLY A 16 -4.13 -13.59 15.37
C GLY A 16 -5.14 -14.06 16.42
N VAL A 17 -5.36 -13.27 17.48
CA VAL A 17 -6.20 -13.61 18.63
C VAL A 17 -7.39 -12.67 18.73
N LEU A 18 -8.55 -13.23 19.12
CA LEU A 18 -9.75 -12.47 19.42
C LEU A 18 -9.93 -12.26 20.92
N ASN A 19 -9.89 -11.02 21.34
CA ASN A 19 -10.17 -10.58 22.71
C ASN A 19 -11.64 -10.17 22.83
N GLN A 20 -12.47 -11.04 23.40
CA GLN A 20 -13.92 -10.83 23.46
C GLN A 20 -14.31 -9.82 24.53
N ASN A 21 -15.24 -8.92 24.16
CA ASN A 21 -15.86 -7.94 25.06
C ASN A 21 -14.86 -7.03 25.79
N TRP A 22 -13.74 -6.71 25.15
CA TRP A 22 -12.77 -5.76 25.68
C TRP A 22 -13.22 -4.33 25.49
N TRP A 23 -12.64 -3.43 26.27
CA TRP A 23 -12.82 -2.02 26.20
C TRP A 23 -11.66 -1.34 25.47
N VAL A 24 -11.98 -0.40 24.62
CA VAL A 24 -11.02 0.47 23.95
C VAL A 24 -11.38 1.90 24.29
N GLN A 25 -10.47 2.60 24.98
CA GLN A 25 -10.58 4.03 25.24
C GLN A 25 -9.98 4.81 24.08
N ILE A 26 -10.74 5.72 23.54
CA ILE A 26 -10.25 6.76 22.63
C ILE A 26 -10.13 8.05 23.43
N GLN A 27 -8.92 8.58 23.54
CA GLN A 27 -8.62 9.82 24.20
C GLN A 27 -8.02 10.80 23.19
N ASP A 28 -8.78 11.84 22.85
CA ASP A 28 -8.49 12.74 21.72
C ASP A 28 -8.29 11.94 20.40
N GLU A 29 -7.06 11.88 19.88
CA GLU A 29 -6.75 11.17 18.65
C GLU A 29 -6.19 9.74 18.86
N LYS A 30 -5.94 9.35 20.13
CA LYS A 30 -5.17 8.16 20.46
C LYS A 30 -5.96 7.13 21.24
N ILE A 31 -5.43 5.91 21.25
CA ILE A 31 -5.87 4.84 22.12
C ILE A 31 -5.26 5.10 23.50
N GLY A 32 -6.11 5.38 24.50
CA GLY A 32 -5.70 5.57 25.88
C GLY A 32 -5.58 4.26 26.65
N TYR A 33 -6.48 3.31 26.36
CA TYR A 33 -6.53 2.00 26.99
C TYR A 33 -7.08 0.94 26.03
N VAL A 34 -6.61 -0.29 26.19
CA VAL A 34 -7.21 -1.49 25.59
C VAL A 34 -7.10 -2.65 26.57
N GLY A 35 -8.22 -3.30 26.90
CA GLY A 35 -8.20 -4.41 27.85
C GLY A 35 -9.59 -4.82 28.35
N PRO A 36 -9.66 -5.81 29.27
CA PRO A 36 -10.93 -6.35 29.78
C PRO A 36 -11.62 -5.46 30.82
N ASP A 37 -10.90 -4.51 31.46
CA ASP A 37 -11.42 -3.74 32.59
C ASP A 37 -12.38 -2.65 32.12
N ALA A 38 -13.56 -2.59 32.74
CA ALA A 38 -14.56 -1.58 32.43
C ALA A 38 -14.12 -0.19 32.91
N PRO A 39 -14.52 0.90 32.23
CA PRO A 39 -14.32 2.25 32.71
C PRO A 39 -15.15 2.55 33.97
N GLU A 40 -14.87 3.70 34.58
CA GLU A 40 -15.72 4.24 35.67
C GLU A 40 -17.16 4.49 35.17
N GLU A 41 -18.16 4.41 36.07
CA GLU A 41 -19.59 4.57 35.71
C GLU A 41 -19.93 5.93 35.07
N THR A 42 -19.09 6.94 35.29
CA THR A 42 -19.30 8.31 34.75
C THR A 42 -18.74 8.49 33.33
N ALA A 43 -18.03 7.52 32.77
CA ALA A 43 -17.42 7.61 31.46
C ALA A 43 -18.47 7.52 30.34
N GLU A 44 -18.23 8.24 29.23
CA GLU A 44 -19.01 8.07 28.00
C GLU A 44 -18.68 6.73 27.36
N THR A 45 -19.69 5.85 27.25
CA THR A 45 -19.50 4.49 26.72
C THR A 45 -20.39 4.23 25.51
N GLU A 46 -19.85 3.45 24.57
CA GLU A 46 -20.62 2.85 23.47
C GLU A 46 -20.51 1.32 23.53
N ASP A 47 -21.67 0.64 23.51
CA ASP A 47 -21.71 -0.81 23.40
C ASP A 47 -21.73 -1.23 21.92
N ARG A 48 -20.69 -1.95 21.53
CA ARG A 48 -20.47 -2.58 20.22
C ARG A 48 -20.17 -4.08 20.37
N THR A 49 -20.75 -4.73 21.39
CA THR A 49 -20.50 -6.14 21.74
C THR A 49 -20.72 -7.10 20.57
N GLY A 50 -21.58 -6.78 19.60
CA GLY A 50 -21.81 -7.59 18.38
C GLY A 50 -20.86 -7.26 17.22
N PHE A 51 -19.85 -6.41 17.44
CA PHE A 51 -18.89 -6.00 16.43
C PHE A 51 -17.49 -6.53 16.74
N TYR A 52 -16.67 -6.56 15.69
CA TYR A 52 -15.27 -6.86 15.72
C TYR A 52 -14.49 -5.60 15.31
N MET A 53 -13.58 -5.19 16.17
CA MET A 53 -12.73 -4.02 15.96
C MET A 53 -11.32 -4.47 15.60
N MET A 54 -10.75 -3.92 14.54
CA MET A 54 -9.36 -4.10 14.18
C MET A 54 -8.73 -2.75 13.79
N PRO A 55 -7.40 -2.66 13.69
CA PRO A 55 -6.76 -1.47 13.15
C PRO A 55 -7.25 -1.17 11.75
N GLY A 56 -7.24 0.09 11.36
CA GLY A 56 -7.49 0.46 9.97
C GLY A 56 -6.51 -0.20 9.02
N ILE A 57 -6.98 -0.51 7.82
CA ILE A 57 -6.19 -1.15 6.77
C ILE A 57 -5.18 -0.16 6.21
N ILE A 58 -4.00 -0.66 5.87
CA ILE A 58 -2.91 0.11 5.26
C ILE A 58 -2.64 -0.45 3.86
N ASP A 59 -2.61 0.42 2.86
CA ASP A 59 -2.26 0.08 1.48
C ASP A 59 -0.91 0.70 1.10
N CYS A 60 0.08 -0.14 0.85
CA CYS A 60 1.45 0.29 0.56
C CYS A 60 1.70 0.70 -0.90
N HIS A 61 0.71 0.54 -1.79
CA HIS A 61 0.89 0.84 -3.21
C HIS A 61 -0.40 1.35 -3.87
N VAL A 62 -0.57 2.65 -3.86
CA VAL A 62 -1.73 3.35 -4.43
C VAL A 62 -1.27 4.41 -5.43
N HIS A 63 -2.12 4.74 -6.39
CA HIS A 63 -1.96 5.87 -7.30
C HIS A 63 -3.25 6.70 -7.29
N ILE A 64 -3.39 7.64 -6.35
CA ILE A 64 -4.63 8.41 -6.16
C ILE A 64 -4.97 9.35 -7.32
N LEU A 65 -3.99 9.69 -8.15
CA LEU A 65 -4.16 10.58 -9.30
C LEU A 65 -4.59 9.84 -10.57
N MET A 66 -4.45 8.50 -10.64
CA MET A 66 -4.83 7.71 -11.79
C MET A 66 -6.35 7.54 -11.89
N ASP A 67 -6.85 7.53 -13.14
CA ASP A 67 -8.18 7.04 -13.46
C ASP A 67 -8.08 5.56 -13.82
N MET A 68 -8.52 4.71 -12.91
CA MET A 68 -8.44 3.26 -13.08
C MET A 68 -9.57 2.67 -13.93
N ASP A 69 -10.60 3.45 -14.24
CA ASP A 69 -11.68 3.07 -15.17
C ASP A 69 -11.28 3.38 -16.62
N GLY A 70 -10.22 4.16 -16.83
CA GLY A 70 -9.69 4.53 -18.12
C GLY A 70 -8.92 3.42 -18.84
N SER A 71 -8.73 3.57 -20.15
CA SER A 71 -7.98 2.62 -20.98
C SER A 71 -6.46 2.66 -20.73
N ASP A 72 -5.94 3.77 -20.22
CA ASP A 72 -4.54 4.01 -19.89
C ASP A 72 -4.44 4.80 -18.57
N PRO A 73 -4.27 4.11 -17.43
CA PRO A 73 -4.20 4.76 -16.12
C PRO A 73 -3.05 5.76 -16.01
N ILE A 74 -1.88 5.48 -16.59
CA ILE A 74 -0.71 6.36 -16.50
C ILE A 74 -0.96 7.64 -17.31
N ALA A 75 -1.44 7.50 -18.54
CA ALA A 75 -1.77 8.66 -19.39
C ALA A 75 -2.87 9.54 -18.77
N SER A 76 -3.77 8.96 -17.97
CA SER A 76 -4.83 9.70 -17.29
C SER A 76 -4.32 10.77 -16.33
N MET A 77 -3.09 10.64 -15.82
CA MET A 77 -2.46 11.63 -14.94
C MET A 77 -1.86 12.82 -15.71
N VAL A 78 -1.42 12.61 -16.95
CA VAL A 78 -0.70 13.65 -17.72
C VAL A 78 -1.58 14.36 -18.74
N ASN A 79 -2.71 13.78 -19.12
CA ASN A 79 -3.61 14.32 -20.13
C ASN A 79 -4.68 15.28 -19.59
N VAL A 80 -4.62 15.61 -18.30
CA VAL A 80 -5.58 16.50 -17.62
C VAL A 80 -4.87 17.59 -16.83
N GLY A 81 -5.58 18.68 -16.52
CA GLY A 81 -5.03 19.75 -15.68
C GLY A 81 -4.88 19.33 -14.21
N THR A 82 -4.04 20.05 -13.47
CA THR A 82 -3.81 19.80 -12.05
C THR A 82 -5.09 19.88 -11.22
N GLU A 83 -6.02 20.75 -11.60
CA GLU A 83 -7.31 20.91 -10.93
C GLU A 83 -8.12 19.61 -10.99
N GLU A 84 -8.18 18.96 -12.14
CA GLU A 84 -8.86 17.68 -12.34
C GLU A 84 -8.20 16.57 -11.51
N LEU A 85 -6.87 16.55 -11.44
CA LEU A 85 -6.12 15.62 -10.59
C LEU A 85 -6.47 15.79 -9.11
N VAL A 86 -6.62 17.04 -8.64
CA VAL A 86 -7.00 17.32 -7.25
C VAL A 86 -8.42 16.84 -6.97
N PHE A 87 -9.40 17.12 -7.85
CA PHE A 87 -10.77 16.65 -7.66
C PHE A 87 -10.85 15.12 -7.63
N ARG A 88 -10.20 14.45 -8.56
CA ARG A 88 -10.09 12.99 -8.61
C ARG A 88 -9.47 12.42 -7.34
N ALA A 89 -8.38 13.01 -6.88
CA ALA A 89 -7.75 12.59 -5.64
C ALA A 89 -8.67 12.74 -4.42
N MET A 90 -9.42 13.84 -4.31
CA MET A 90 -10.36 14.05 -3.20
C MET A 90 -11.46 12.98 -3.18
N GLU A 91 -11.99 12.61 -4.34
CA GLU A 91 -12.96 11.51 -4.44
C GLU A 91 -12.35 10.17 -4.05
N ASN A 92 -11.14 9.89 -4.52
CA ASN A 92 -10.43 8.65 -4.23
C ASN A 92 -10.05 8.55 -2.75
N LEU A 93 -9.57 9.62 -2.12
CA LEU A 93 -9.30 9.68 -0.68
C LEU A 93 -10.53 9.32 0.14
N LYS A 94 -11.69 9.89 -0.21
CA LYS A 94 -12.94 9.59 0.48
C LYS A 94 -13.35 8.13 0.28
N ARG A 95 -13.20 7.59 -0.93
CA ARG A 95 -13.49 6.18 -1.23
C ARG A 95 -12.60 5.25 -0.39
N LEU A 96 -11.29 5.49 -0.37
CA LEU A 96 -10.35 4.71 0.44
C LEU A 96 -10.73 4.74 1.93
N LEU A 97 -10.92 5.93 2.50
CA LEU A 97 -11.25 6.08 3.91
C LEU A 97 -12.54 5.34 4.30
N TYR A 98 -13.59 5.43 3.46
CA TYR A 98 -14.89 4.80 3.73
C TYR A 98 -14.88 3.28 3.55
N GLN A 99 -13.85 2.74 2.90
CA GLN A 99 -13.57 1.30 2.82
C GLN A 99 -12.80 0.79 4.03
N GLY A 100 -12.33 1.67 4.91
CA GLY A 100 -11.54 1.32 6.08
C GLY A 100 -10.03 1.37 5.86
N ILE A 101 -9.56 1.90 4.71
CA ILE A 101 -8.15 2.19 4.52
C ILE A 101 -7.86 3.50 5.24
N THR A 102 -7.07 3.46 6.31
CA THR A 102 -6.78 4.64 7.14
C THR A 102 -5.39 5.22 6.91
N CYS A 103 -4.51 4.45 6.29
CA CYS A 103 -3.18 4.89 5.85
C CYS A 103 -2.87 4.31 4.47
N PHE A 104 -2.09 5.03 3.66
CA PHE A 104 -1.58 4.51 2.40
C PHE A 104 -0.30 5.20 1.94
N ARG A 105 0.36 4.56 0.96
CA ARG A 105 1.52 5.11 0.27
C ARG A 105 1.18 5.32 -1.21
N ASP A 106 1.22 6.59 -1.66
CA ASP A 106 1.12 6.94 -3.08
C ASP A 106 2.47 6.72 -3.77
N MET A 107 2.45 6.00 -4.88
CA MET A 107 3.62 5.48 -5.55
C MET A 107 3.97 6.21 -6.85
N GLY A 108 3.40 7.37 -7.05
CA GLY A 108 3.79 8.26 -8.13
C GLY A 108 2.72 9.27 -8.49
N GLY A 109 3.10 10.54 -8.40
CA GLY A 109 2.28 11.69 -8.74
C GLY A 109 2.82 12.48 -9.92
N HIS A 110 1.95 13.19 -10.63
CA HIS A 110 2.33 14.12 -11.67
C HIS A 110 2.45 15.54 -11.09
N ASN A 111 3.50 16.27 -11.46
CA ASN A 111 3.79 17.63 -11.00
C ASN A 111 3.84 17.79 -9.46
N PHE A 112 4.26 16.74 -8.73
CA PHE A 112 4.26 16.70 -7.27
C PHE A 112 2.91 17.01 -6.63
N THR A 113 1.81 16.76 -7.35
CA THR A 113 0.44 17.00 -6.87
C THR A 113 0.12 16.07 -5.70
N ASP A 114 0.59 14.83 -5.72
CA ASP A 114 0.50 13.85 -4.63
C ASP A 114 1.06 14.39 -3.32
N ILE A 115 2.23 15.04 -3.35
CA ILE A 115 2.88 15.65 -2.18
C ILE A 115 2.01 16.79 -1.61
N LYS A 116 1.42 17.63 -2.47
CA LYS A 116 0.54 18.73 -2.03
C LYS A 116 -0.74 18.22 -1.40
N ILE A 117 -1.29 17.14 -1.96
CA ILE A 117 -2.47 16.47 -1.41
C ILE A 117 -2.12 15.83 -0.07
N ARG A 118 -0.99 15.11 0.04
CA ARG A 118 -0.48 14.54 1.28
C ARG A 118 -0.40 15.62 2.38
N ASP A 119 0.21 16.77 2.08
CA ASP A 119 0.33 17.87 3.04
C ASP A 119 -1.04 18.40 3.49
N ALA A 120 -2.01 18.45 2.58
CA ALA A 120 -3.37 18.90 2.90
C ALA A 120 -4.13 17.88 3.75
N VAL A 121 -3.97 16.59 3.48
CA VAL A 121 -4.60 15.50 4.24
C VAL A 121 -3.97 15.38 5.63
N ASN A 122 -2.65 15.27 5.70
CA ASN A 122 -1.94 15.02 6.97
C ASN A 122 -2.03 16.21 7.93
N SER A 123 -2.27 17.44 7.40
CA SER A 123 -2.58 18.62 8.22
C SER A 123 -4.07 18.77 8.59
N GLY A 124 -4.94 17.85 8.17
CA GLY A 124 -6.36 17.87 8.46
C GLY A 124 -7.19 18.87 7.64
N ARG A 125 -6.62 19.54 6.64
CA ARG A 125 -7.35 20.44 5.73
C ARG A 125 -8.30 19.70 4.79
N ILE A 126 -7.96 18.45 4.44
CA ILE A 126 -8.78 17.56 3.62
C ILE A 126 -8.97 16.26 4.39
N GLU A 127 -10.21 15.75 4.44
CA GLU A 127 -10.50 14.46 5.04
C GLU A 127 -9.97 13.33 4.14
N GLY A 128 -9.17 12.43 4.72
CA GLY A 128 -8.61 11.28 4.03
C GLY A 128 -7.78 10.38 4.94
N PRO A 129 -7.31 9.25 4.41
CA PRO A 129 -6.35 8.41 5.10
C PRO A 129 -5.01 9.13 5.28
N GLU A 130 -4.23 8.79 6.31
CA GLU A 130 -2.84 9.24 6.43
C GLU A 130 -2.05 8.83 5.19
N MET A 131 -1.24 9.74 4.65
CA MET A 131 -0.63 9.54 3.35
C MET A 131 0.89 9.68 3.40
N LYS A 132 1.61 8.79 2.72
CA LYS A 132 3.00 8.95 2.29
C LYS A 132 3.02 9.13 0.78
N ALA A 133 3.91 9.97 0.25
CA ALA A 133 3.98 10.29 -1.17
C ALA A 133 5.40 10.20 -1.71
N SER A 134 5.55 9.68 -2.93
CA SER A 134 6.84 9.51 -3.58
C SER A 134 7.23 10.66 -4.52
N GLY A 135 6.29 11.52 -4.91
CA GLY A 135 6.52 12.47 -5.98
C GLY A 135 6.57 11.79 -7.35
N HIS A 136 7.47 12.21 -8.23
CA HIS A 136 7.66 11.52 -9.49
C HIS A 136 8.34 10.16 -9.32
N MET A 137 7.87 9.15 -10.04
CA MET A 137 8.63 7.93 -10.28
C MET A 137 9.94 8.27 -11.00
N ILE A 138 11.03 7.56 -10.73
CA ILE A 138 12.29 7.71 -11.46
C ILE A 138 12.39 6.58 -12.49
N SER A 139 12.49 6.91 -13.77
CA SER A 139 12.57 5.98 -14.89
C SER A 139 13.73 6.32 -15.82
N MET A 140 14.24 5.32 -16.55
CA MET A 140 15.18 5.61 -17.63
C MET A 140 14.46 6.30 -18.81
N THR A 141 15.17 6.93 -19.71
CA THR A 141 14.61 7.52 -20.94
C THR A 141 13.80 6.47 -21.72
N GLY A 142 12.49 6.76 -21.93
CA GLY A 142 11.55 5.84 -22.57
C GLY A 142 11.20 4.59 -21.76
N GLY A 143 11.52 4.55 -20.47
CA GLY A 143 11.28 3.42 -19.58
C GLY A 143 9.82 3.31 -19.12
N HIS A 144 9.56 2.41 -18.17
CA HIS A 144 8.20 2.20 -17.67
C HIS A 144 7.64 3.47 -17.02
N ALA A 145 6.40 3.82 -17.40
CA ALA A 145 5.68 5.02 -16.97
C ALA A 145 6.38 6.37 -17.29
N TRP A 146 7.29 6.40 -18.26
CA TRP A 146 8.09 7.56 -18.61
C TRP A 146 7.30 8.86 -18.76
N ILE A 147 6.08 8.81 -19.29
CA ILE A 147 5.24 9.99 -19.51
C ILE A 147 4.86 10.73 -18.22
N ALA A 148 4.89 10.05 -17.07
CA ALA A 148 4.58 10.61 -15.75
C ALA A 148 5.80 10.57 -14.80
N ALA A 149 6.93 10.03 -15.26
CA ALA A 149 8.15 9.87 -14.47
C ALA A 149 9.15 11.01 -14.68
N ARG A 150 10.13 11.09 -13.80
CA ARG A 150 11.38 11.83 -14.02
C ARG A 150 12.32 10.90 -14.80
N GLU A 151 12.48 11.14 -16.10
CA GLU A 151 13.43 10.40 -16.93
C GLU A 151 14.88 10.82 -16.61
N CYS A 152 15.78 9.85 -16.48
CA CYS A 152 17.19 10.08 -16.23
C CYS A 152 18.04 8.86 -16.59
N ASP A 153 19.29 9.12 -17.01
CA ASP A 153 20.24 8.11 -17.44
C ASP A 153 21.62 8.43 -16.88
N GLY A 154 22.33 7.39 -16.41
CA GLY A 154 23.66 7.51 -15.80
C GLY A 154 23.65 7.95 -14.35
N VAL A 155 24.73 7.65 -13.64
CA VAL A 155 24.87 7.82 -12.18
C VAL A 155 24.60 9.25 -11.72
N ASP A 156 25.12 10.24 -12.41
CA ASP A 156 24.95 11.65 -11.99
C ASP A 156 23.49 12.12 -12.10
N GLU A 157 22.78 11.71 -13.16
CA GLU A 157 21.39 12.08 -13.38
C GLU A 157 20.44 11.37 -12.40
N VAL A 158 20.66 10.08 -12.11
CA VAL A 158 19.81 9.36 -11.15
C VAL A 158 20.00 9.91 -9.72
N VAL A 159 21.22 10.28 -9.32
CA VAL A 159 21.48 10.96 -8.04
C VAL A 159 20.77 12.30 -7.98
N LYS A 160 20.82 13.08 -9.06
CA LYS A 160 20.09 14.34 -9.17
C LYS A 160 18.58 14.14 -9.07
N ALA A 161 18.03 13.13 -9.74
CA ALA A 161 16.62 12.79 -9.68
C ALA A 161 16.16 12.46 -8.25
N VAL A 162 16.94 11.68 -7.49
CA VAL A 162 16.66 11.42 -6.07
C VAL A 162 16.61 12.72 -5.26
N ARG A 163 17.60 13.62 -5.45
CA ARG A 163 17.65 14.91 -4.75
C ARG A 163 16.47 15.82 -5.12
N GLU A 164 16.02 15.77 -6.37
CA GLU A 164 14.84 16.51 -6.83
C GLU A 164 13.56 16.03 -6.11
N GLN A 165 13.36 14.72 -5.93
CA GLN A 165 12.23 14.18 -5.16
C GLN A 165 12.29 14.67 -3.71
N VAL A 166 13.44 14.53 -3.05
CA VAL A 166 13.63 14.97 -1.66
C VAL A 166 13.43 16.48 -1.51
N LYS A 167 13.94 17.29 -2.42
CA LYS A 167 13.73 18.75 -2.45
C LYS A 167 12.25 19.12 -2.50
N ASN A 168 11.44 18.36 -3.23
CA ASN A 168 10.01 18.59 -3.35
C ASN A 168 9.19 17.98 -2.20
N GLY A 169 9.84 17.32 -1.24
CA GLY A 169 9.20 16.81 -0.02
C GLY A 169 8.74 15.37 -0.08
N ALA A 170 9.26 14.54 -0.99
CA ALA A 170 8.95 13.13 -1.04
C ALA A 170 9.28 12.41 0.28
N ASP A 171 8.40 11.52 0.71
CA ASP A 171 8.60 10.67 1.90
C ASP A 171 9.48 9.47 1.58
N ILE A 172 9.40 8.99 0.34
CA ILE A 172 10.06 7.79 -0.16
C ILE A 172 10.48 8.01 -1.62
N ILE A 173 11.47 7.28 -2.08
CA ILE A 173 11.89 7.27 -3.49
C ILE A 173 11.31 6.05 -4.20
N LYS A 174 10.62 6.27 -5.32
CA LYS A 174 10.11 5.21 -6.21
C LYS A 174 10.92 5.13 -7.47
N ILE A 175 11.53 3.98 -7.73
CA ILE A 175 12.29 3.71 -8.96
C ILE A 175 11.58 2.66 -9.82
N MET A 176 11.74 2.77 -11.14
CA MET A 176 11.21 1.83 -12.13
C MET A 176 12.39 0.96 -12.59
N ALA A 177 12.73 -0.08 -11.81
CA ALA A 177 13.90 -0.92 -12.09
C ALA A 177 13.69 -1.83 -13.30
N THR A 178 12.44 -2.13 -13.66
CA THR A 178 12.10 -2.96 -14.83
C THR A 178 11.03 -2.33 -15.71
N GLY A 179 10.95 -2.79 -16.95
CA GLY A 179 9.79 -2.62 -17.80
C GLY A 179 8.54 -3.27 -17.18
N GLY A 180 7.36 -2.73 -17.52
CA GLY A 180 6.07 -3.18 -17.01
C GLY A 180 5.05 -3.46 -18.10
N TYR A 181 3.82 -3.81 -17.69
CA TYR A 181 2.77 -4.25 -18.61
C TYR A 181 2.12 -3.11 -19.39
N HIS A 182 2.05 -1.90 -18.83
CA HIS A 182 1.26 -0.80 -19.37
C HIS A 182 1.98 0.10 -20.37
N THR A 183 3.31 0.14 -20.34
CA THR A 183 4.08 1.02 -21.23
C THR A 183 4.44 0.33 -22.54
N PRO A 184 3.98 0.86 -23.69
CA PRO A 184 4.40 0.35 -24.99
C PRO A 184 5.92 0.43 -25.18
N GLY A 185 6.52 -0.60 -25.81
CA GLY A 185 7.97 -0.67 -26.04
C GLY A 185 8.78 -1.21 -24.87
N CYS A 186 8.25 -1.26 -23.66
CA CYS A 186 8.88 -1.89 -22.50
C CYS A 186 8.43 -3.35 -22.38
N ALA A 187 9.36 -4.29 -22.31
CA ALA A 187 9.03 -5.69 -22.01
C ALA A 187 8.88 -5.86 -20.47
N PRO A 188 7.81 -6.52 -19.97
CA PRO A 188 7.69 -6.81 -18.55
C PRO A 188 8.92 -7.54 -18.02
N GLY A 189 9.53 -7.03 -16.96
CA GLY A 189 10.70 -7.60 -16.33
C GLY A 189 12.06 -7.29 -17.00
N SER A 190 12.08 -6.61 -18.15
CA SER A 190 13.35 -6.15 -18.73
C SER A 190 14.04 -5.13 -17.83
N GLU A 191 15.36 -5.24 -17.68
CA GLU A 191 16.16 -4.29 -16.91
C GLU A 191 16.08 -2.89 -17.53
N GLN A 192 15.91 -1.87 -16.67
CA GLN A 192 15.83 -0.47 -17.12
C GLN A 192 16.96 0.40 -16.57
N PHE A 193 17.56 0.02 -15.47
CA PHE A 193 18.74 0.66 -14.91
C PHE A 193 19.85 -0.36 -14.73
N SER A 194 21.09 0.08 -14.91
CA SER A 194 22.26 -0.71 -14.56
C SER A 194 22.36 -0.91 -13.03
N ARG A 195 23.20 -1.86 -12.64
CA ARG A 195 23.50 -2.12 -11.24
C ARG A 195 24.06 -0.88 -10.53
N GLU A 196 24.91 -0.14 -11.21
CA GLU A 196 25.58 1.06 -10.70
C GLU A 196 24.57 2.20 -10.48
N GLU A 197 23.59 2.38 -11.37
CA GLU A 197 22.54 3.40 -11.24
C GLU A 197 21.61 3.08 -10.07
N ILE A 198 21.16 1.81 -9.93
CA ILE A 198 20.33 1.39 -8.79
C ILE A 198 21.08 1.59 -7.47
N LEU A 199 22.34 1.17 -7.40
CA LEU A 199 23.18 1.36 -6.21
C LEU A 199 23.32 2.85 -5.85
N ALA A 200 23.53 3.71 -6.85
CA ALA A 200 23.66 5.14 -6.64
C ALA A 200 22.36 5.77 -6.11
N MET A 201 21.20 5.40 -6.66
CA MET A 201 19.90 5.88 -6.18
C MET A 201 19.64 5.47 -4.73
N VAL A 202 19.85 4.19 -4.40
CA VAL A 202 19.61 3.66 -3.04
C VAL A 202 20.57 4.33 -2.04
N THR A 203 21.86 4.40 -2.38
CA THR A 203 22.87 5.05 -1.52
C THR A 203 22.53 6.50 -1.24
N GLU A 204 22.16 7.27 -2.28
CA GLU A 204 21.85 8.68 -2.13
C GLU A 204 20.57 8.91 -1.32
N ALA A 205 19.54 8.10 -1.56
CA ALA A 205 18.30 8.17 -0.81
C ALA A 205 18.51 7.87 0.69
N HIS A 206 19.25 6.80 1.01
CA HIS A 206 19.58 6.45 2.39
C HIS A 206 20.42 7.53 3.07
N ARG A 207 21.39 8.13 2.35
CA ARG A 207 22.17 9.28 2.84
C ARG A 207 21.27 10.47 3.22
N LEU A 208 20.12 10.60 2.55
CA LEU A 208 19.11 11.64 2.81
C LEU A 208 17.98 11.17 3.74
N ASN A 209 18.15 10.04 4.44
CA ASN A 209 17.17 9.41 5.33
C ASN A 209 15.83 9.11 4.63
N LYS A 210 15.88 8.68 3.37
CA LYS A 210 14.70 8.24 2.62
C LYS A 210 14.79 6.76 2.30
N LYS A 211 13.70 6.04 2.52
CA LYS A 211 13.52 4.68 2.02
C LYS A 211 13.38 4.67 0.51
N VAL A 212 13.73 3.55 -0.11
CA VAL A 212 13.61 3.33 -1.56
C VAL A 212 12.74 2.11 -1.83
N THR A 213 11.87 2.23 -2.81
CA THR A 213 11.10 1.11 -3.32
C THR A 213 11.20 1.03 -4.84
N ALA A 214 11.16 -0.19 -5.39
CA ALA A 214 11.30 -0.42 -6.82
C ALA A 214 10.11 -1.17 -7.42
N HIS A 215 9.56 -0.65 -8.52
CA HIS A 215 8.87 -1.49 -9.49
C HIS A 215 9.89 -2.48 -10.05
N ALA A 216 9.78 -3.75 -9.71
CA ALA A 216 10.75 -4.76 -10.09
C ALA A 216 10.06 -6.12 -10.29
N GLN A 217 10.00 -6.57 -11.53
CA GLN A 217 9.36 -7.81 -11.95
C GLN A 217 10.39 -8.88 -12.32
N GLY A 218 11.41 -8.51 -13.09
CA GLY A 218 12.45 -9.41 -13.59
C GLY A 218 13.54 -9.67 -12.56
N VAL A 219 13.99 -10.91 -12.52
CA VAL A 219 14.94 -11.42 -11.53
C VAL A 219 16.23 -10.60 -11.47
N GLN A 220 16.80 -10.23 -12.62
CA GLN A 220 18.13 -9.58 -12.64
C GLN A 220 18.09 -8.18 -12.02
N ALA A 221 17.06 -7.38 -12.34
CA ALA A 221 16.89 -6.07 -11.71
C ALA A 221 16.56 -6.20 -10.21
N ILE A 222 15.79 -7.24 -9.81
CA ILE A 222 15.56 -7.53 -8.39
C ILE A 222 16.88 -7.85 -7.68
N ARG A 223 17.79 -8.62 -8.29
CA ARG A 223 19.14 -8.84 -7.73
C ARG A 223 19.89 -7.54 -7.51
N TYR A 224 19.89 -6.63 -8.48
CA TYR A 224 20.54 -5.32 -8.33
C TYR A 224 19.92 -4.52 -7.18
N CYS A 225 18.59 -4.53 -7.05
CA CYS A 225 17.89 -3.89 -5.93
C CYS A 225 18.27 -4.50 -4.57
N VAL A 226 18.30 -5.84 -4.47
CA VAL A 226 18.67 -6.58 -3.26
C VAL A 226 20.13 -6.32 -2.90
N ASP A 227 21.03 -6.35 -3.87
CA ASP A 227 22.45 -6.04 -3.67
C ASP A 227 22.66 -4.62 -3.15
N ALA A 228 21.93 -3.65 -3.70
CA ALA A 228 21.97 -2.25 -3.30
C ALA A 228 21.38 -1.98 -1.91
N GLY A 229 20.67 -2.95 -1.31
CA GLY A 229 20.02 -2.79 -0.01
C GLY A 229 18.72 -2.01 -0.06
N ILE A 230 17.89 -2.23 -1.07
CA ILE A 230 16.57 -1.61 -1.20
C ILE A 230 15.67 -1.96 0.00
N ASP A 231 14.75 -1.06 0.36
CA ASP A 231 13.84 -1.27 1.51
C ASP A 231 12.59 -2.07 1.14
N CYS A 232 12.11 -1.93 -0.10
CA CYS A 232 10.88 -2.58 -0.54
C CYS A 232 10.93 -2.91 -2.04
N ILE A 233 10.36 -4.05 -2.42
CA ILE A 233 10.15 -4.48 -3.79
C ILE A 233 8.66 -4.50 -4.07
N GLU A 234 8.25 -3.85 -5.17
CA GLU A 234 6.87 -3.89 -5.66
C GLU A 234 6.75 -4.99 -6.71
N HIS A 235 5.67 -5.76 -6.62
CA HIS A 235 5.34 -6.88 -7.51
C HIS A 235 6.18 -8.13 -7.27
N GLY A 236 7.40 -8.23 -7.81
CA GLY A 236 8.21 -9.44 -7.71
C GLY A 236 7.73 -10.60 -8.60
N ASP A 237 7.17 -10.29 -9.79
CA ASP A 237 6.40 -11.22 -10.63
C ASP A 237 7.15 -12.52 -10.97
N PHE A 238 8.45 -12.47 -11.23
CA PHE A 238 9.23 -13.63 -11.72
C PHE A 238 10.19 -14.20 -10.68
N LEU A 239 9.98 -13.92 -9.40
CA LEU A 239 10.84 -14.44 -8.32
C LEU A 239 10.80 -15.99 -8.22
N VAL A 240 9.75 -16.63 -8.72
CA VAL A 240 9.69 -18.10 -8.82
C VAL A 240 10.86 -18.68 -9.62
N ASP A 241 11.47 -17.93 -10.54
CA ASP A 241 12.61 -18.37 -11.36
C ASP A 241 13.95 -18.29 -10.63
N ALA A 242 14.00 -17.68 -9.44
CA ALA A 242 15.23 -17.46 -8.69
C ALA A 242 15.00 -17.57 -7.17
N PRO A 243 14.73 -18.79 -6.66
CA PRO A 243 14.46 -19.03 -5.25
C PRO A 243 15.56 -18.50 -4.31
N GLU A 244 16.82 -18.47 -4.78
CA GLU A 244 17.96 -17.96 -4.01
C GLU A 244 17.92 -16.44 -3.83
N VAL A 245 17.23 -15.68 -4.71
CA VAL A 245 17.01 -14.24 -4.52
C VAL A 245 16.00 -14.01 -3.43
N ILE A 246 14.99 -14.88 -3.34
CA ILE A 246 14.00 -14.82 -2.25
C ILE A 246 14.70 -15.05 -0.91
N ASP A 247 15.65 -15.99 -0.84
CA ASP A 247 16.43 -16.23 0.39
C ASP A 247 17.21 -14.97 0.81
N GLN A 248 17.80 -14.24 -0.13
CA GLN A 248 18.48 -12.96 0.14
C GLN A 248 17.51 -11.86 0.58
N ILE A 249 16.29 -11.80 0.01
CA ILE A 249 15.23 -10.89 0.44
C ILE A 249 14.86 -11.15 1.90
N VAL A 250 14.70 -12.42 2.28
CA VAL A 250 14.40 -12.84 3.65
C VAL A 250 15.55 -12.46 4.60
N GLU A 251 16.79 -12.82 4.24
CA GLU A 251 17.99 -12.54 5.06
C GLU A 251 18.15 -11.05 5.35
N LYS A 252 17.96 -10.20 4.33
CA LYS A 252 18.07 -8.75 4.46
C LYS A 252 16.82 -8.09 5.05
N GLY A 253 15.74 -8.84 5.23
CA GLY A 253 14.48 -8.35 5.79
C GLY A 253 13.76 -7.34 4.90
N ILE A 254 13.97 -7.38 3.58
CA ILE A 254 13.35 -6.52 2.58
C ILE A 254 11.85 -6.86 2.51
N PHE A 255 11.00 -5.84 2.45
CA PHE A 255 9.57 -6.02 2.24
C PHE A 255 9.25 -6.27 0.76
N VAL A 256 8.18 -7.07 0.53
CA VAL A 256 7.59 -7.19 -0.82
C VAL A 256 6.11 -6.86 -0.74
N VAL A 257 5.65 -6.02 -1.68
CA VAL A 257 4.24 -5.67 -1.88
C VAL A 257 3.78 -6.34 -3.17
N PRO A 258 3.04 -7.45 -3.11
CA PRO A 258 2.83 -8.31 -4.27
C PRO A 258 1.87 -7.74 -5.32
N THR A 259 0.86 -6.96 -4.93
CA THR A 259 -0.13 -6.36 -5.86
C THR A 259 -0.80 -7.37 -6.81
N ILE A 260 -1.23 -8.50 -6.27
CA ILE A 260 -1.81 -9.63 -7.04
C ILE A 260 -3.04 -9.17 -7.82
N CYS A 261 -3.88 -8.32 -7.17
CA CYS A 261 -5.14 -7.87 -7.75
C CYS A 261 -4.95 -7.15 -9.09
N THR A 262 -3.91 -6.33 -9.24
CA THR A 262 -3.61 -5.65 -10.50
C THR A 262 -3.35 -6.65 -11.63
N ARG A 263 -2.58 -7.72 -11.38
CA ARG A 263 -2.29 -8.74 -12.42
C ARG A 263 -3.57 -9.41 -12.92
N ILE A 264 -4.46 -9.76 -11.99
CA ILE A 264 -5.73 -10.40 -12.31
C ILE A 264 -6.65 -9.44 -13.07
N LYS A 265 -6.87 -8.23 -12.54
CA LYS A 265 -7.77 -7.24 -13.15
C LYS A 265 -7.31 -6.80 -14.54
N VAL A 266 -6.02 -6.58 -14.72
CA VAL A 266 -5.48 -6.18 -16.04
C VAL A 266 -5.73 -7.24 -17.09
N LEU A 267 -5.53 -8.52 -16.77
CA LEU A 267 -5.81 -9.63 -17.68
C LEU A 267 -7.32 -9.76 -17.96
N GLU A 268 -8.15 -9.75 -16.92
CA GLU A 268 -9.61 -9.83 -17.05
C GLU A 268 -10.16 -8.68 -17.91
N ASN A 269 -9.70 -7.45 -17.69
CA ASN A 269 -10.10 -6.27 -18.46
C ASN A 269 -9.65 -6.38 -19.93
N ALA A 270 -8.43 -6.87 -20.20
CA ALA A 270 -7.97 -7.08 -21.56
C ALA A 270 -8.81 -8.12 -22.31
N ILE A 271 -9.18 -9.22 -21.65
CA ILE A 271 -10.07 -10.24 -22.22
C ILE A 271 -11.46 -9.66 -22.47
N LYS A 272 -12.06 -9.01 -21.45
CA LYS A 272 -13.41 -8.43 -21.51
C LYS A 272 -13.57 -7.35 -22.58
N SER A 273 -12.53 -6.53 -22.78
CA SER A 273 -12.53 -5.47 -23.79
C SER A 273 -12.25 -5.98 -25.22
N GLY A 274 -11.98 -7.27 -25.41
CA GLY A 274 -11.60 -7.82 -26.71
C GLY A 274 -10.27 -7.29 -27.22
N ALA A 275 -9.31 -7.06 -26.33
CA ALA A 275 -7.99 -6.56 -26.70
C ALA A 275 -7.29 -7.52 -27.68
N PRO A 276 -6.36 -7.02 -28.53
CA PRO A 276 -5.57 -7.87 -29.41
C PRO A 276 -4.90 -9.02 -28.67
N GLN A 277 -4.81 -10.20 -29.30
CA GLN A 277 -4.26 -11.41 -28.68
C GLN A 277 -2.86 -11.18 -28.13
N SER A 278 -2.01 -10.42 -28.84
CA SER A 278 -0.66 -10.06 -28.36
C SER A 278 -0.66 -9.29 -27.02
N LYS A 279 -1.67 -8.44 -26.79
CA LYS A 279 -1.85 -7.74 -25.52
C LYS A 279 -2.28 -8.71 -24.42
N ILE A 280 -3.23 -9.61 -24.71
CA ILE A 280 -3.69 -10.64 -23.77
C ILE A 280 -2.53 -11.57 -23.39
N ASP A 281 -1.75 -12.03 -24.36
CA ASP A 281 -0.60 -12.92 -24.12
C ASP A 281 0.47 -12.22 -23.26
N ARG A 282 0.70 -10.93 -23.48
CA ARG A 282 1.58 -10.12 -22.63
C ARG A 282 1.06 -10.06 -21.19
N MET A 283 -0.25 -9.87 -20.97
CA MET A 283 -0.84 -9.83 -19.62
C MET A 283 -0.79 -11.19 -18.92
N ARG A 284 -0.89 -12.29 -19.66
CA ARG A 284 -0.78 -13.65 -19.12
C ARG A 284 0.58 -13.97 -18.51
N LEU A 285 1.65 -13.26 -18.88
CA LEU A 285 2.94 -13.41 -18.21
C LEU A 285 2.84 -13.16 -16.71
N GLY A 286 1.88 -12.31 -16.28
CA GLY A 286 1.60 -12.04 -14.89
C GLY A 286 0.98 -13.20 -14.12
N GLU A 287 0.50 -14.28 -14.77
CA GLU A 287 -0.03 -15.46 -14.08
C GLU A 287 1.05 -16.16 -13.23
N ARG A 288 2.31 -16.08 -13.64
CA ARG A 288 3.48 -16.60 -12.89
C ARG A 288 3.70 -15.88 -11.55
N HIS A 289 3.15 -14.70 -11.40
CA HIS A 289 3.22 -13.94 -10.16
C HIS A 289 2.59 -14.69 -8.97
N ILE A 290 1.54 -15.47 -9.21
CA ILE A 290 0.89 -16.28 -8.17
C ILE A 290 1.85 -17.33 -7.60
N ASP A 291 2.66 -17.95 -8.46
CA ASP A 291 3.65 -18.94 -8.03
C ASP A 291 4.81 -18.27 -7.27
N SER A 292 5.21 -17.06 -7.71
CA SER A 292 6.16 -16.23 -6.97
C SER A 292 5.62 -15.85 -5.59
N PHE A 293 4.35 -15.45 -5.50
CA PHE A 293 3.71 -15.12 -4.22
C PHE A 293 3.67 -16.33 -3.27
N ARG A 294 3.29 -17.51 -3.76
CA ARG A 294 3.30 -18.74 -2.94
C ARG A 294 4.69 -19.07 -2.43
N LEU A 295 5.71 -18.98 -3.29
CA LEU A 295 7.08 -19.27 -2.90
C LEU A 295 7.62 -18.23 -1.90
N MET A 296 7.27 -16.95 -2.06
CA MET A 296 7.59 -15.90 -1.08
C MET A 296 6.98 -16.17 0.29
N MET A 297 5.70 -16.59 0.34
CA MET A 297 5.05 -16.99 1.59
C MET A 297 5.76 -18.19 2.23
N GLU A 298 6.03 -19.24 1.46
CA GLU A 298 6.70 -20.45 1.94
C GLU A 298 8.07 -20.15 2.54
N LYS A 299 8.82 -19.26 1.92
CA LYS A 299 10.15 -18.84 2.37
C LYS A 299 10.14 -17.79 3.49
N GLY A 300 8.97 -17.26 3.88
CA GLY A 300 8.83 -16.32 4.99
C GLY A 300 9.23 -14.87 4.65
N VAL A 301 9.03 -14.44 3.42
CA VAL A 301 9.21 -13.04 3.02
C VAL A 301 8.28 -12.13 3.82
N LYS A 302 8.77 -10.97 4.25
CA LYS A 302 7.94 -9.92 4.86
C LYS A 302 7.03 -9.31 3.80
N LEU A 303 5.78 -9.77 3.76
CA LEU A 303 4.78 -9.25 2.83
C LEU A 303 4.02 -8.09 3.46
N ALA A 304 3.72 -7.06 2.64
CA ALA A 304 2.84 -5.96 2.98
C ALA A 304 1.72 -5.84 1.95
N ASN A 305 0.56 -5.34 2.37
CA ASN A 305 -0.60 -5.16 1.51
C ASN A 305 -0.42 -3.97 0.57
N GLY A 306 -0.79 -4.10 -0.69
CA GLY A 306 -0.80 -3.02 -1.66
C GLY A 306 -1.38 -3.46 -2.99
N THR A 307 -1.99 -2.53 -3.72
CA THR A 307 -2.88 -2.86 -4.83
C THR A 307 -2.40 -2.41 -6.19
N ASP A 308 -1.55 -1.40 -6.26
CA ASP A 308 -1.18 -0.70 -7.51
C ASP A 308 -2.38 0.02 -8.19
N THR A 309 -3.51 0.09 -7.49
CA THR A 309 -4.74 0.75 -7.94
C THR A 309 -5.43 1.50 -6.80
N GLY A 310 -5.77 0.84 -5.74
CA GLY A 310 -6.27 1.39 -4.47
C GLY A 310 -7.70 1.93 -4.44
N ILE A 311 -8.40 2.08 -5.58
CA ILE A 311 -9.54 2.99 -5.62
C ILE A 311 -10.90 2.29 -5.55
N GLN A 312 -11.02 1.03 -5.98
CA GLN A 312 -12.31 0.34 -6.13
C GLN A 312 -12.43 -0.94 -5.26
N ASN A 313 -12.28 -0.82 -3.94
CA ASN A 313 -12.22 -1.97 -3.03
C ASN A 313 -11.03 -2.93 -3.30
N ASP A 314 -9.99 -2.42 -3.94
CA ASP A 314 -8.90 -3.25 -4.39
C ASP A 314 -8.01 -3.73 -3.23
N SER A 315 -7.81 -2.90 -2.20
CA SER A 315 -7.08 -3.31 -0.98
C SER A 315 -7.75 -4.50 -0.30
N LEU A 316 -9.08 -4.53 -0.29
CA LEU A 316 -9.86 -5.63 0.25
C LEU A 316 -9.87 -6.85 -0.68
N TYR A 317 -9.77 -6.63 -1.99
CA TYR A 317 -9.63 -7.70 -2.98
C TYR A 317 -8.24 -8.32 -2.93
N GLU A 318 -7.20 -7.53 -2.72
CA GLU A 318 -5.85 -8.04 -2.51
C GLU A 318 -5.79 -8.99 -1.30
N MET A 319 -6.40 -8.60 -0.17
CA MET A 319 -6.51 -9.45 1.02
C MET A 319 -7.24 -10.78 0.71
N GLU A 320 -8.35 -10.73 -0.05
CA GLU A 320 -9.07 -11.93 -0.49
C GLU A 320 -8.21 -12.83 -1.37
N LEU A 321 -7.43 -12.25 -2.28
CA LEU A 321 -6.53 -13.00 -3.16
C LEU A 321 -5.38 -13.65 -2.39
N MET A 322 -4.79 -12.95 -1.43
CA MET A 322 -3.78 -13.53 -0.55
C MET A 322 -4.33 -14.77 0.16
N GLU A 323 -5.54 -14.68 0.73
CA GLU A 323 -6.22 -15.82 1.38
C GLU A 323 -6.53 -16.94 0.38
N ARG A 324 -7.09 -16.61 -0.80
CA ARG A 324 -7.40 -17.55 -1.88
C ARG A 324 -6.17 -18.31 -2.37
N TYR A 325 -5.02 -17.67 -2.40
CA TYR A 325 -3.76 -18.30 -2.85
C TYR A 325 -2.95 -18.94 -1.73
N GLY A 326 -3.54 -19.08 -0.53
CA GLY A 326 -3.04 -19.96 0.52
C GLY A 326 -2.49 -19.28 1.76
N MET A 327 -2.52 -17.94 1.86
CA MET A 327 -2.15 -17.26 3.09
C MET A 327 -3.23 -17.49 4.16
N LYS A 328 -2.81 -17.77 5.39
CA LYS A 328 -3.76 -17.90 6.51
C LYS A 328 -4.41 -16.56 6.81
N THR A 329 -5.69 -16.53 7.15
CA THR A 329 -6.46 -15.31 7.42
C THR A 329 -5.77 -14.37 8.40
N ALA A 330 -5.24 -14.90 9.52
CA ALA A 330 -4.52 -14.09 10.50
C ALA A 330 -3.27 -13.40 9.89
N GLU A 331 -2.53 -14.08 9.01
CA GLU A 331 -1.38 -13.50 8.32
C GLU A 331 -1.81 -12.46 7.27
N VAL A 332 -2.96 -12.65 6.61
CA VAL A 332 -3.54 -11.63 5.72
C VAL A 332 -3.85 -10.34 6.49
N LEU A 333 -4.52 -10.45 7.66
CA LEU A 333 -4.82 -9.29 8.50
C LEU A 333 -3.54 -8.60 8.97
N LYS A 334 -2.54 -9.37 9.39
CA LYS A 334 -1.23 -8.86 9.79
C LYS A 334 -0.52 -8.13 8.63
N THR A 335 -0.59 -8.70 7.43
CA THR A 335 -0.04 -8.10 6.20
C THR A 335 -0.70 -6.76 5.91
N ALA A 336 -2.02 -6.65 6.04
CA ALA A 336 -2.80 -5.44 5.76
C ALA A 336 -2.75 -4.38 6.88
N THR A 337 -2.09 -4.65 7.99
CA THR A 337 -2.04 -3.77 9.16
C THR A 337 -0.60 -3.55 9.64
N ILE A 338 -0.13 -4.32 10.62
CA ILE A 338 1.17 -4.08 11.28
C ILE A 338 2.36 -4.28 10.33
N ASN A 339 2.34 -5.26 9.41
CA ASN A 339 3.42 -5.42 8.44
C ASN A 339 3.48 -4.24 7.47
N SER A 340 2.34 -3.77 6.98
CA SER A 340 2.26 -2.56 6.14
C SER A 340 2.72 -1.33 6.90
N ALA A 341 2.38 -1.19 8.18
CA ALA A 341 2.89 -0.10 9.02
C ALA A 341 4.42 -0.15 9.14
N LYS A 342 5.01 -1.33 9.38
CA LYS A 342 6.47 -1.54 9.43
C LYS A 342 7.13 -1.24 8.07
N CYS A 343 6.53 -1.65 6.96
CA CYS A 343 6.99 -1.33 5.62
C CYS A 343 7.09 0.19 5.40
N LEU A 344 6.05 0.92 5.83
CA LEU A 344 6.00 2.38 5.71
C LEU A 344 6.84 3.11 6.78
N GLY A 345 7.29 2.43 7.85
CA GLY A 345 7.99 3.03 8.98
C GLY A 345 7.07 3.92 9.84
N ILE A 346 5.83 3.49 10.06
CA ILE A 346 4.82 4.18 10.87
C ILE A 346 4.24 3.30 11.99
N ASP A 347 4.83 2.16 12.26
CA ASP A 347 4.35 1.13 13.18
C ASP A 347 4.38 1.54 14.65
N GLU A 348 5.13 2.58 15.01
CA GLU A 348 5.04 3.20 16.35
C GLU A 348 3.69 3.92 16.57
N GLN A 349 2.98 4.29 15.49
CA GLN A 349 1.78 5.11 15.54
C GLN A 349 0.54 4.40 14.99
N TYR A 350 0.69 3.40 14.12
CA TYR A 350 -0.39 2.75 13.38
C TYR A 350 -0.20 1.22 13.32
N GLY A 351 -1.22 0.51 12.82
CA GLY A 351 -1.13 -0.90 12.44
C GLY A 351 -1.51 -1.91 13.52
N SER A 352 -1.75 -1.48 14.77
CA SER A 352 -2.27 -2.33 15.86
C SER A 352 -3.13 -1.51 16.83
N ILE A 353 -3.92 -2.19 17.67
CA ILE A 353 -4.72 -1.56 18.72
C ILE A 353 -3.91 -1.63 20.02
N GLU A 354 -3.12 -0.59 20.27
CA GLU A 354 -2.25 -0.47 21.44
C GLU A 354 -2.31 0.93 22.03
N THR A 355 -2.18 1.02 23.35
CA THR A 355 -2.12 2.31 24.07
C THR A 355 -1.01 3.20 23.51
N GLY A 356 -1.37 4.45 23.21
CA GLY A 356 -0.47 5.48 22.67
C GLY A 356 -0.45 5.59 21.14
N LYS A 357 -0.94 4.58 20.39
CA LYS A 357 -1.12 4.66 18.94
C LYS A 357 -2.35 5.50 18.57
N TYR A 358 -2.40 5.98 17.34
CA TYR A 358 -3.58 6.67 16.83
C TYR A 358 -4.78 5.72 16.79
N ALA A 359 -5.95 6.25 17.14
CA ALA A 359 -7.21 5.52 17.05
C ALA A 359 -7.75 5.53 15.62
N ASP A 360 -7.00 4.87 14.73
CA ASP A 360 -7.37 4.53 13.36
C ASP A 360 -7.94 3.10 13.38
N LEU A 361 -9.26 2.99 13.45
CA LEU A 361 -9.96 1.75 13.77
C LEU A 361 -11.09 1.49 12.79
N ILE A 362 -11.37 0.23 12.54
CA ILE A 362 -12.54 -0.20 11.77
C ILE A 362 -13.35 -1.23 12.56
N LEU A 363 -14.69 -1.15 12.42
CA LEU A 363 -15.61 -2.09 13.03
C LEU A 363 -16.47 -2.75 11.96
N MET A 364 -16.71 -4.05 12.14
CA MET A 364 -17.52 -4.89 11.26
C MET A 364 -18.31 -5.91 12.08
N LYS A 365 -19.38 -6.50 11.50
CA LYS A 365 -20.22 -7.50 12.19
C LYS A 365 -19.74 -8.92 12.03
N GLU A 366 -18.88 -9.18 11.06
CA GLU A 366 -18.33 -10.51 10.82
C GLU A 366 -16.91 -10.59 11.40
N ASN A 367 -16.55 -11.76 11.92
CA ASN A 367 -15.22 -11.99 12.50
C ASN A 367 -14.15 -12.02 11.38
N PRO A 368 -13.23 -11.04 11.31
CA PRO A 368 -12.24 -11.01 10.25
C PRO A 368 -11.17 -12.11 10.38
N LEU A 369 -11.05 -12.78 11.53
CA LEU A 369 -10.15 -13.93 11.71
C LEU A 369 -10.72 -15.22 11.08
N GLU A 370 -12.01 -15.27 10.78
CA GLU A 370 -12.62 -16.40 10.06
C GLU A 370 -12.41 -16.26 8.55
N HIS A 371 -12.57 -15.05 8.02
CA HIS A 371 -12.40 -14.75 6.59
C HIS A 371 -11.95 -13.29 6.40
N ALA A 372 -10.90 -13.07 5.64
CA ALA A 372 -10.42 -11.72 5.31
C ALA A 372 -11.48 -10.85 4.60
N THR A 373 -12.42 -11.49 3.88
CA THR A 373 -13.54 -10.80 3.21
C THR A 373 -14.50 -10.09 4.17
N ALA A 374 -14.50 -10.41 5.48
CA ALA A 374 -15.27 -9.68 6.48
C ALA A 374 -14.94 -8.18 6.46
N ALA A 375 -13.69 -7.84 6.18
CA ALA A 375 -13.24 -6.45 6.06
C ALA A 375 -13.92 -5.67 4.91
N ARG A 376 -14.56 -6.34 3.93
CA ARG A 376 -15.38 -5.66 2.90
C ARG A 376 -16.66 -5.03 3.45
N LYS A 377 -17.08 -5.47 4.64
CA LYS A 377 -18.32 -5.02 5.29
C LYS A 377 -18.06 -4.11 6.48
N VAL A 378 -17.09 -3.21 6.33
CA VAL A 378 -16.79 -2.19 7.34
C VAL A 378 -18.03 -1.31 7.56
N GLU A 379 -18.53 -1.28 8.80
CA GLU A 379 -19.70 -0.50 9.22
C GLU A 379 -19.29 0.85 9.79
N GLU A 380 -18.24 0.88 10.62
CA GLU A 380 -17.72 2.09 11.21
C GLU A 380 -16.23 2.26 10.93
N VAL A 381 -15.83 3.50 10.68
CA VAL A 381 -14.42 3.87 10.50
C VAL A 381 -14.10 5.03 11.43
N TYR A 382 -13.06 4.88 12.20
CA TYR A 382 -12.47 5.93 13.02
C TYR A 382 -11.14 6.34 12.44
N LYS A 383 -10.94 7.62 12.23
CA LYS A 383 -9.68 8.25 11.82
C LYS A 383 -9.23 9.22 12.89
N LYS A 384 -8.08 8.94 13.51
CA LYS A 384 -7.54 9.71 14.65
C LYS A 384 -8.64 9.98 15.69
N GLY A 385 -9.30 8.91 16.13
CA GLY A 385 -10.36 8.95 17.15
C GLY A 385 -11.72 9.50 16.71
N ARG A 386 -11.80 10.17 15.58
CA ARG A 386 -13.05 10.70 15.03
C ARG A 386 -13.74 9.67 14.15
N ARG A 387 -15.02 9.38 14.44
CA ARG A 387 -15.83 8.53 13.56
C ARG A 387 -16.13 9.27 12.26
N VAL A 388 -15.66 8.72 11.13
CA VAL A 388 -15.83 9.30 9.80
C VAL A 388 -16.85 8.54 8.95
N LYS A 389 -17.13 7.28 9.30
CA LYS A 389 -18.17 6.44 8.69
C LYS A 389 -18.94 5.72 9.79
N GLY A 390 -20.26 5.54 9.60
CA GLY A 390 -21.15 4.90 10.56
C GLY A 390 -21.69 5.91 11.59
N GLY A 391 -22.67 5.48 12.37
CA GLY A 391 -23.41 6.32 13.33
C GLY A 391 -24.90 6.28 13.03
N GLN A 392 -25.73 6.39 14.08
CA GLN A 392 -27.16 6.53 13.88
C GLN A 392 -27.44 7.81 13.09
N LYS A 393 -28.23 7.68 12.01
CA LYS A 393 -28.96 8.80 11.44
C LYS A 393 -30.00 9.31 12.43
#